data_ed1ea7b132d2523f2b255060e21a4912
#
_entry.id   ed1ea7b132d2523f2b255060e21a4912
#
_cell.length_a   1.000
_cell.length_b   1.000
_cell.length_c   1.000
_cell.angle_alpha   90.00
_cell.angle_beta   90.00
_cell.angle_gamma   90.00
#
_symmetry.space_group_name_H-M   'P 1'
#
loop_
_entity.id
_entity.type
_entity.pdbx_description
1 polymer ?
#
loop_
_entity_poly.entity_id
_entity_poly.type
_entity_poly.pdbx_seq_one_letter_code
_entity_poly.pdbx_strand_id
1 'polypeptide(L)'
;HDLPTSGDYGELIDSLDVMNCLRLIERRWNEVFRTKLSLDYRTWSKELVGVRNKAAHIGGQDFSKSYAERALDTMALLCEAFDTEGVEEIRALYRKLRYGSEEGSVATTTVATPAQTKAAKGKANDGVMTRSFGQHLPSWRDIMQPHPDVAEGRYRAAEFAADLAQVSRGEGAIEYRDPVEFFSRTYVTEGMAGLLVESLQRISGQGGEPVIQLKTAFGGGKTHSMLALYHMVRGGIRVDHIPSLKPIMDRAGLEKIPKANVAVLVGTALDPTRKKNPANLPKYTVNTIWGEMAYQLVTSAGKPDLYAIVSDSDRRGVSPGSEALKTLLNSCGPCLILMDELVAYAKKIYGVDGLPAGSYDNFITFIQEITEAARASENSIVVASIPESDIEIGGDAGKTALETIEHTFGRMESIWKPVAANEGFEVVRRRLFLDCKDPDARDMVCNAFSSMYQENASDFPMEAKEVEYRNRMVSCYPIHPEIFDRLYGDWATLERFQRTRGVLRLMAAVIHELWMANDSSAMIMPGSIPLNTPN
;
A
#
# COMPACT_ATOMS: atom_id res chain seq x y z
N HIS A 1 -16.09 -13.28 32.37
CA HIS A 1 -16.45 -14.52 33.05
C HIS A 1 -15.17 -15.22 33.44
N ASP A 2 -14.92 -15.34 34.75
CA ASP A 2 -13.77 -16.05 35.27
C ASP A 2 -14.09 -17.56 35.17
N LEU A 3 -13.17 -18.33 34.60
CA LEU A 3 -13.26 -19.79 34.59
C LEU A 3 -13.18 -20.31 36.02
N PRO A 4 -13.92 -21.36 36.40
CA PRO A 4 -13.85 -21.94 37.72
C PRO A 4 -12.41 -22.39 38.03
N THR A 5 -11.91 -22.02 39.19
CA THR A 5 -10.53 -22.29 39.60
C THR A 5 -10.35 -23.65 40.30
N SER A 6 -11.45 -24.36 40.53
CA SER A 6 -11.45 -25.72 41.11
C SER A 6 -12.72 -26.45 40.69
N GLY A 7 -12.59 -27.56 40.01
CA GLY A 7 -13.69 -28.41 39.55
C GLY A 7 -13.18 -29.59 38.74
N ASP A 8 -14.04 -30.53 38.42
CA ASP A 8 -13.74 -31.61 37.50
C ASP A 8 -13.40 -31.04 36.09
N TYR A 9 -12.41 -31.64 35.44
CA TYR A 9 -12.01 -31.24 34.07
C TYR A 9 -13.18 -31.32 33.06
N GLY A 10 -14.15 -32.24 33.28
CA GLY A 10 -15.36 -32.34 32.49
C GLY A 10 -16.24 -31.09 32.60
N GLU A 11 -16.54 -30.64 33.82
CA GLU A 11 -17.32 -29.42 34.06
C GLU A 11 -16.63 -28.16 33.51
N LEU A 12 -15.30 -28.12 33.57
CA LEU A 12 -14.51 -27.02 33.03
C LEU A 12 -14.63 -26.96 31.50
N ILE A 13 -14.52 -28.11 30.82
CA ILE A 13 -14.65 -28.22 29.36
C ILE A 13 -16.07 -27.81 28.92
N ASP A 14 -17.08 -28.30 29.59
CA ASP A 14 -18.48 -28.00 29.30
C ASP A 14 -18.87 -26.53 29.55
N SER A 15 -18.09 -25.82 30.36
CA SER A 15 -18.27 -24.38 30.62
C SER A 15 -17.61 -23.46 29.58
N LEU A 16 -16.78 -24.00 28.67
CA LEU A 16 -16.09 -23.22 27.66
C LEU A 16 -17.04 -22.80 26.52
N ASP A 17 -17.26 -21.52 26.37
CA ASP A 17 -17.91 -20.99 25.18
C ASP A 17 -16.90 -20.87 24.00
N VAL A 18 -17.42 -20.66 22.80
CA VAL A 18 -16.61 -20.51 21.56
C VAL A 18 -15.54 -19.44 21.71
N MET A 19 -15.85 -18.32 22.40
CA MET A 19 -14.88 -17.25 22.64
C MET A 19 -13.71 -17.71 23.54
N ASN A 20 -14.04 -18.47 24.57
CA ASN A 20 -13.03 -19.00 25.49
C ASN A 20 -12.13 -20.02 24.80
N CYS A 21 -12.68 -20.89 23.94
CA CYS A 21 -11.92 -21.84 23.14
C CYS A 21 -10.96 -21.12 22.16
N LEU A 22 -11.44 -20.12 21.42
CA LEU A 22 -10.59 -19.35 20.51
C LEU A 22 -9.47 -18.59 21.24
N ARG A 23 -9.78 -17.96 22.38
CA ARG A 23 -8.79 -17.27 23.21
C ARG A 23 -7.80 -18.22 23.87
N LEU A 24 -8.20 -19.44 24.17
CA LEU A 24 -7.31 -20.46 24.72
C LEU A 24 -6.23 -20.84 23.70
N ILE A 25 -6.62 -21.05 22.43
CA ILE A 25 -5.68 -21.33 21.34
C ILE A 25 -4.69 -20.16 21.19
N GLU A 26 -5.16 -18.91 21.20
CA GLU A 26 -4.32 -17.72 21.04
C GLU A 26 -3.34 -17.56 22.22
N ARG A 27 -3.84 -17.58 23.46
CA ARG A 27 -3.06 -17.25 24.67
C ARG A 27 -2.09 -18.36 25.06
N ARG A 28 -2.46 -19.63 24.84
CA ARG A 28 -1.63 -20.80 25.18
C ARG A 28 -0.90 -21.38 23.99
N TRP A 29 -0.78 -20.61 22.91
CA TRP A 29 -0.14 -21.05 21.68
C TRP A 29 1.25 -21.64 21.90
N ASN A 30 2.15 -20.91 22.55
CA ASN A 30 3.53 -21.34 22.74
C ASN A 30 3.69 -22.54 23.68
N GLU A 31 2.75 -22.72 24.62
CA GLU A 31 2.82 -23.74 25.65
C GLU A 31 2.19 -25.06 25.20
N VAL A 32 1.12 -24.99 24.41
CA VAL A 32 0.28 -26.16 24.11
C VAL A 32 0.20 -26.46 22.61
N PHE A 33 -0.08 -25.45 21.77
CA PHE A 33 -0.51 -25.70 20.40
C PHE A 33 0.62 -25.66 19.37
N ARG A 34 1.67 -24.86 19.57
CA ARG A 34 2.79 -24.65 18.64
C ARG A 34 3.47 -25.94 18.18
N THR A 35 3.50 -26.97 19.00
CA THR A 35 4.13 -28.25 18.66
C THR A 35 3.22 -29.20 17.90
N LYS A 36 1.92 -28.91 17.81
CA LYS A 36 0.89 -29.76 17.22
C LYS A 36 0.20 -29.15 16.01
N LEU A 37 0.15 -27.81 15.93
CA LEU A 37 -0.55 -27.08 14.90
C LEU A 37 0.38 -26.07 14.20
N SER A 38 0.10 -25.77 12.92
CA SER A 38 0.81 -24.71 12.20
C SER A 38 0.39 -23.32 12.72
N LEU A 39 1.19 -22.30 12.43
CA LEU A 39 0.93 -20.93 12.87
C LEU A 39 -0.41 -20.38 12.33
N ASP A 40 -0.90 -20.94 11.23
CA ASP A 40 -2.16 -20.56 10.60
C ASP A 40 -3.34 -20.74 11.55
N TYR A 41 -3.35 -21.80 12.35
CA TYR A 41 -4.40 -22.05 13.34
C TYR A 41 -4.50 -20.95 14.41
N ARG A 42 -3.38 -20.37 14.79
CA ARG A 42 -3.36 -19.20 15.68
C ARG A 42 -3.97 -17.97 14.99
N THR A 43 -3.67 -17.78 13.72
CA THR A 43 -4.18 -16.66 12.90
C THR A 43 -5.68 -16.79 12.71
N TRP A 44 -6.17 -17.98 12.35
CA TRP A 44 -7.60 -18.26 12.20
C TRP A 44 -8.37 -18.08 13.50
N SER A 45 -7.81 -18.53 14.64
CA SER A 45 -8.43 -18.30 15.96
C SER A 45 -8.60 -16.81 16.25
N LYS A 46 -7.58 -15.99 15.97
CA LYS A 46 -7.62 -14.54 16.18
C LYS A 46 -8.65 -13.86 15.24
N GLU A 47 -8.74 -14.28 13.99
CA GLU A 47 -9.73 -13.79 13.04
C GLU A 47 -11.15 -14.10 13.53
N LEU A 48 -11.42 -15.32 13.99
CA LEU A 48 -12.72 -15.73 14.49
C LEU A 48 -13.12 -15.04 15.81
N VAL A 49 -12.18 -14.67 16.66
CA VAL A 49 -12.44 -13.76 17.80
C VAL A 49 -13.02 -12.43 17.30
N GLY A 50 -12.45 -11.88 16.22
CA GLY A 50 -12.94 -10.66 15.56
C GLY A 50 -14.36 -10.84 15.00
N VAL A 51 -14.63 -11.96 14.32
CA VAL A 51 -15.94 -12.30 13.77
C VAL A 51 -17.00 -12.38 14.89
N ARG A 52 -16.70 -13.12 15.97
CA ARG A 52 -17.62 -13.28 17.11
C ARG A 52 -17.90 -11.93 17.79
N ASN A 53 -16.88 -11.10 18.01
CA ASN A 53 -17.06 -9.78 18.61
C ASN A 53 -17.97 -8.90 17.74
N LYS A 54 -17.75 -8.92 16.42
CA LYS A 54 -18.58 -8.18 15.49
C LYS A 54 -20.02 -8.69 15.49
N ALA A 55 -20.23 -10.02 15.53
CA ALA A 55 -21.55 -10.61 15.64
C ALA A 55 -22.29 -10.19 16.92
N ALA A 56 -21.58 -10.10 18.05
CA ALA A 56 -22.16 -9.69 19.33
C ALA A 56 -22.60 -8.20 19.40
N HIS A 57 -22.07 -7.36 18.52
CA HIS A 57 -22.34 -5.91 18.49
C HIS A 57 -23.24 -5.48 17.31
N ILE A 58 -23.62 -6.40 16.42
CA ILE A 58 -24.51 -6.10 15.31
C ILE A 58 -25.97 -6.13 15.81
N GLY A 59 -26.51 -4.97 16.12
CA GLY A 59 -27.91 -4.78 16.49
C GLY A 59 -28.83 -4.87 15.26
N GLY A 60 -29.10 -6.08 14.76
CA GLY A 60 -30.12 -6.31 13.74
C GLY A 60 -29.73 -6.07 12.27
N GLN A 61 -28.47 -5.86 11.96
CA GLN A 61 -27.97 -5.85 10.58
C GLN A 61 -27.22 -7.16 10.29
N ASP A 62 -27.47 -7.76 9.13
CA ASP A 62 -26.74 -8.95 8.69
C ASP A 62 -25.30 -8.62 8.26
N PHE A 63 -24.41 -9.60 8.35
CA PHE A 63 -23.09 -9.52 7.74
C PHE A 63 -23.21 -9.38 6.22
N SER A 64 -22.29 -8.65 5.60
CA SER A 64 -22.18 -8.72 4.15
C SER A 64 -21.88 -10.17 3.73
N LYS A 65 -22.41 -10.59 2.58
CA LYS A 65 -22.25 -11.96 2.07
C LYS A 65 -20.78 -12.38 2.04
N SER A 66 -19.90 -11.53 1.52
CA SER A 66 -18.47 -11.80 1.44
C SER A 66 -17.79 -11.95 2.82
N TYR A 67 -18.23 -11.20 3.82
CA TYR A 67 -17.72 -11.32 5.18
C TYR A 67 -18.17 -12.63 5.84
N ALA A 68 -19.43 -13.01 5.63
CA ALA A 68 -19.99 -14.26 6.15
C ALA A 68 -19.34 -15.49 5.47
N GLU A 69 -19.12 -15.45 4.16
CA GLU A 69 -18.38 -16.48 3.42
C GLU A 69 -16.97 -16.68 3.96
N ARG A 70 -16.22 -15.59 4.15
CA ARG A 70 -14.86 -15.65 4.73
C ARG A 70 -14.88 -16.22 6.15
N ALA A 71 -15.83 -15.80 6.98
CA ALA A 71 -15.93 -16.31 8.34
C ALA A 71 -16.20 -17.82 8.37
N LEU A 72 -17.09 -18.33 7.51
CA LEU A 72 -17.37 -19.76 7.40
C LEU A 72 -16.17 -20.55 6.87
N ASP A 73 -15.43 -20.01 5.91
CA ASP A 73 -14.21 -20.63 5.39
C ASP A 73 -13.14 -20.74 6.48
N THR A 74 -12.88 -19.65 7.22
CA THR A 74 -11.94 -19.64 8.36
C THR A 74 -12.38 -20.60 9.47
N MET A 75 -13.69 -20.74 9.73
CA MET A 75 -14.23 -21.73 10.68
C MET A 75 -13.94 -23.16 10.22
N ALA A 76 -14.19 -23.47 8.94
CA ALA A 76 -13.92 -24.79 8.38
C ALA A 76 -12.42 -25.14 8.48
N LEU A 77 -11.53 -24.22 8.10
CA LEU A 77 -10.09 -24.41 8.19
C LEU A 77 -9.61 -24.61 9.65
N LEU A 78 -10.14 -23.86 10.60
CA LEU A 78 -9.79 -24.06 12.01
C LEU A 78 -10.27 -25.42 12.54
N CYS A 79 -11.46 -25.86 12.16
CA CYS A 79 -12.04 -27.11 12.62
C CYS A 79 -11.39 -28.36 12.00
N GLU A 80 -10.73 -28.25 10.85
CA GLU A 80 -10.08 -29.39 10.17
C GLU A 80 -9.12 -30.20 11.05
N ALA A 81 -8.50 -29.56 12.04
CA ALA A 81 -7.58 -30.24 12.98
C ALA A 81 -8.28 -30.93 14.16
N PHE A 82 -9.56 -30.64 14.40
CA PHE A 82 -10.24 -31.03 15.65
C PHE A 82 -11.49 -31.86 15.41
N ASP A 83 -12.27 -31.56 14.37
CA ASP A 83 -13.59 -32.14 14.15
C ASP A 83 -13.94 -32.18 12.64
N THR A 84 -13.84 -33.36 12.04
CA THR A 84 -14.17 -33.56 10.62
C THR A 84 -15.66 -33.52 10.31
N GLU A 85 -16.55 -33.83 11.28
CA GLU A 85 -17.99 -33.81 11.08
C GLU A 85 -18.50 -32.36 11.07
N GLY A 86 -18.03 -31.56 12.03
CA GLY A 86 -18.34 -30.12 12.08
C GLY A 86 -17.85 -29.34 10.86
N VAL A 87 -16.73 -29.75 10.26
CA VAL A 87 -16.22 -29.16 9.00
C VAL A 87 -17.22 -29.30 7.87
N GLU A 88 -17.83 -30.48 7.71
CA GLU A 88 -18.81 -30.68 6.63
C GLU A 88 -20.10 -29.87 6.84
N GLU A 89 -20.55 -29.69 8.07
CA GLU A 89 -21.66 -28.79 8.38
C GLU A 89 -21.36 -27.34 8.03
N ILE A 90 -20.18 -26.84 8.41
CA ILE A 90 -19.74 -25.47 8.10
C ILE A 90 -19.63 -25.30 6.58
N ARG A 91 -19.05 -26.26 5.87
CA ARG A 91 -18.94 -26.23 4.41
C ARG A 91 -20.29 -26.31 3.71
N ALA A 92 -21.24 -27.00 4.28
CA ALA A 92 -22.64 -27.02 3.78
C ALA A 92 -23.29 -25.63 3.93
N LEU A 93 -23.10 -24.96 5.08
CA LEU A 93 -23.55 -23.57 5.28
C LEU A 93 -22.88 -22.61 4.32
N TYR A 94 -21.56 -22.75 4.11
CA TYR A 94 -20.80 -21.96 3.14
C TYR A 94 -21.38 -22.13 1.73
N ARG A 95 -21.61 -23.38 1.29
CA ARG A 95 -22.22 -23.67 -0.01
C ARG A 95 -23.60 -23.07 -0.14
N LYS A 96 -24.44 -23.20 0.89
CA LYS A 96 -25.78 -22.62 0.91
C LYS A 96 -25.77 -21.08 0.84
N LEU A 97 -24.85 -20.44 1.55
CA LEU A 97 -24.68 -18.99 1.50
C LEU A 97 -24.18 -18.52 0.13
N ARG A 98 -23.23 -19.25 -0.45
CA ARG A 98 -22.59 -18.89 -1.72
C ARG A 98 -23.47 -19.17 -2.93
N TYR A 99 -24.12 -20.34 -2.97
CA TYR A 99 -24.82 -20.86 -4.16
C TYR A 99 -26.34 -20.87 -4.06
N GLY A 100 -26.94 -20.51 -2.92
CA GLY A 100 -28.38 -20.62 -2.69
C GLY A 100 -28.83 -22.06 -2.43
N SER A 101 -30.08 -22.24 -1.97
CA SER A 101 -30.63 -23.56 -1.73
C SER A 101 -31.08 -24.20 -3.06
N GLU A 102 -30.29 -25.12 -3.61
CA GLU A 102 -30.81 -26.14 -4.54
C GLU A 102 -31.06 -27.44 -3.77
N GLU A 103 -32.29 -27.78 -3.60
CA GLU A 103 -32.71 -29.14 -3.29
C GLU A 103 -32.60 -29.98 -4.57
N GLY A 104 -31.79 -31.02 -4.54
CA GLY A 104 -31.88 -32.10 -5.51
C GLY A 104 -30.53 -32.72 -5.92
N SER A 105 -30.41 -33.99 -5.49
CA SER A 105 -29.60 -35.06 -6.08
C SER A 105 -28.14 -35.19 -5.65
N VAL A 106 -27.95 -36.10 -4.72
CA VAL A 106 -26.71 -36.79 -4.40
C VAL A 106 -26.32 -37.71 -5.55
N ALA A 107 -25.21 -37.45 -6.23
CA ALA A 107 -24.55 -38.46 -7.06
C ALA A 107 -23.12 -38.70 -6.47
N THR A 108 -23.00 -39.85 -5.86
CA THR A 108 -21.76 -40.45 -5.38
C THR A 108 -20.86 -40.71 -6.57
N THR A 109 -19.72 -39.99 -6.68
CA THR A 109 -18.70 -40.36 -7.67
C THR A 109 -17.43 -40.79 -6.95
N THR A 110 -17.16 -42.08 -7.08
CA THR A 110 -15.96 -42.79 -6.64
C THR A 110 -14.68 -42.19 -7.21
N VAL A 111 -13.72 -42.01 -6.33
CA VAL A 111 -12.34 -41.58 -6.64
C VAL A 111 -11.64 -42.70 -7.46
N ALA A 112 -11.20 -42.36 -8.67
CA ALA A 112 -10.30 -43.20 -9.46
C ALA A 112 -8.88 -42.58 -9.45
N THR A 113 -7.91 -43.37 -9.07
CA THR A 113 -6.46 -43.12 -9.04
C THR A 113 -5.91 -42.79 -10.44
N PRO A 114 -5.02 -41.84 -10.61
CA PRO A 114 -4.48 -41.50 -11.94
C PRO A 114 -3.43 -42.51 -12.40
N ALA A 115 -3.64 -43.08 -13.57
CA ALA A 115 -2.65 -43.82 -14.31
C ALA A 115 -1.74 -42.87 -15.10
N GLN A 116 -0.45 -43.16 -15.05
CA GLN A 116 0.61 -42.47 -15.79
C GLN A 116 0.34 -42.47 -17.30
N THR A 117 0.35 -41.29 -17.91
CA THR A 117 0.40 -41.20 -19.39
C THR A 117 1.60 -40.38 -19.83
N LYS A 118 2.33 -40.98 -20.76
CA LYS A 118 3.58 -40.53 -21.36
C LYS A 118 3.44 -39.17 -22.06
N ALA A 119 4.51 -38.37 -21.96
CA ALA A 119 4.71 -37.13 -22.68
C ALA A 119 4.55 -37.31 -24.20
N ALA A 120 3.58 -36.61 -24.76
CA ALA A 120 3.52 -36.35 -26.20
C ALA A 120 3.78 -34.84 -26.40
N LYS A 121 4.77 -34.54 -27.24
CA LYS A 121 5.08 -33.20 -27.73
C LYS A 121 3.83 -32.65 -28.44
N GLY A 122 3.08 -31.77 -27.77
CA GLY A 122 1.95 -31.08 -28.37
C GLY A 122 2.41 -29.74 -28.97
N LYS A 123 2.17 -29.60 -30.25
CA LYS A 123 2.19 -28.33 -30.98
C LYS A 123 1.27 -27.34 -30.25
N ALA A 124 1.70 -26.06 -30.21
CA ALA A 124 0.90 -24.96 -29.73
C ALA A 124 -0.54 -25.05 -30.28
N ASN A 125 -1.51 -25.04 -29.37
CA ASN A 125 -2.92 -25.16 -29.72
C ASN A 125 -3.50 -23.76 -29.95
N ASP A 126 -3.22 -23.19 -31.14
CA ASP A 126 -3.83 -21.96 -31.67
C ASP A 126 -5.34 -22.13 -31.96
N GLY A 127 -5.94 -23.26 -31.63
CA GLY A 127 -7.23 -23.65 -32.19
C GLY A 127 -8.47 -23.51 -31.29
N VAL A 128 -8.32 -23.22 -29.97
CA VAL A 128 -9.49 -23.28 -29.06
C VAL A 128 -10.16 -21.92 -28.87
N MET A 129 -9.42 -20.82 -28.91
CA MET A 129 -9.98 -19.46 -28.76
C MET A 129 -10.61 -18.90 -30.03
N THR A 130 -10.17 -19.33 -31.22
CA THR A 130 -10.65 -18.80 -32.51
C THR A 130 -12.04 -19.27 -32.93
N ARG A 131 -12.64 -20.28 -32.25
CA ARG A 131 -13.95 -20.81 -32.65
C ARG A 131 -15.16 -20.11 -32.04
N SER A 132 -14.98 -19.35 -30.95
CA SER A 132 -16.09 -18.62 -30.29
C SER A 132 -16.21 -17.15 -30.74
N PHE A 133 -15.10 -16.56 -31.23
CA PHE A 133 -15.12 -15.18 -31.70
C PHE A 133 -15.18 -15.21 -33.24
N GLY A 134 -16.33 -15.01 -33.84
CA GLY A 134 -16.49 -14.92 -35.29
C GLY A 134 -15.84 -13.70 -35.96
N GLN A 135 -15.09 -12.90 -35.20
CA GLN A 135 -14.25 -11.78 -35.66
C GLN A 135 -12.84 -11.93 -35.10
N HIS A 136 -11.83 -11.61 -35.93
CA HIS A 136 -10.44 -11.57 -35.52
C HIS A 136 -10.24 -10.34 -34.60
N LEU A 137 -10.15 -10.55 -33.27
CA LEU A 137 -9.88 -9.48 -32.33
C LEU A 137 -8.45 -8.97 -32.49
N PRO A 138 -8.21 -7.66 -32.41
CA PRO A 138 -6.85 -7.10 -32.43
C PRO A 138 -6.04 -7.55 -31.23
N SER A 139 -4.72 -7.66 -31.42
CA SER A 139 -3.78 -7.97 -30.34
C SER A 139 -3.74 -6.83 -29.32
N TRP A 140 -3.54 -7.16 -28.04
CA TRP A 140 -3.33 -6.14 -27.01
C TRP A 140 -2.15 -5.21 -27.36
N ARG A 141 -1.14 -5.71 -28.07
CA ARG A 141 0.05 -4.95 -28.48
C ARG A 141 -0.25 -3.86 -29.53
N ASP A 142 -1.27 -4.05 -30.33
CA ASP A 142 -1.72 -3.04 -31.31
C ASP A 142 -2.44 -1.88 -30.61
N ILE A 143 -3.11 -2.18 -29.49
CA ILE A 143 -3.94 -1.24 -28.72
C ILE A 143 -3.14 -0.51 -27.65
N MET A 144 -2.26 -1.25 -26.93
CA MET A 144 -1.47 -0.75 -25.80
C MET A 144 0.03 -0.91 -26.06
N GLN A 145 0.81 0.06 -25.61
CA GLN A 145 2.26 -0.01 -25.69
C GLN A 145 2.86 0.10 -24.27
N PRO A 146 3.76 -0.82 -23.87
CA PRO A 146 4.51 -0.68 -22.64
C PRO A 146 5.38 0.58 -22.66
N HIS A 147 5.69 1.14 -21.49
CA HIS A 147 6.74 2.14 -21.39
C HIS A 147 8.08 1.60 -21.91
N PRO A 148 8.98 2.44 -22.47
CA PRO A 148 10.24 1.98 -23.08
C PRO A 148 11.13 1.16 -22.12
N ASP A 149 11.17 1.52 -20.84
CA ASP A 149 11.91 0.80 -19.78
C ASP A 149 11.37 -0.64 -19.60
N VAL A 150 10.05 -0.82 -19.68
CA VAL A 150 9.40 -2.14 -19.61
C VAL A 150 9.60 -2.91 -20.90
N ALA A 151 9.35 -2.28 -22.05
CA ALA A 151 9.49 -2.92 -23.36
C ALA A 151 10.92 -3.44 -23.62
N GLU A 152 11.94 -2.73 -23.16
CA GLU A 152 13.36 -3.06 -23.34
C GLU A 152 13.96 -3.91 -22.20
N GLY A 153 13.17 -4.26 -21.18
CA GLY A 153 13.62 -5.03 -20.02
C GLY A 153 14.63 -4.31 -19.13
N ARG A 154 14.70 -2.98 -19.22
CA ARG A 154 15.63 -2.13 -18.44
C ARG A 154 15.13 -1.78 -17.04
N TYR A 155 14.05 -2.43 -16.61
CA TYR A 155 13.52 -2.25 -15.26
C TYR A 155 14.32 -3.07 -14.24
N ARG A 156 14.84 -2.41 -13.22
CA ARG A 156 15.48 -3.08 -12.06
C ARG A 156 14.50 -3.09 -10.88
N ALA A 157 14.65 -4.06 -9.99
CA ALA A 157 13.82 -4.13 -8.78
C ALA A 157 13.88 -2.83 -7.94
N ALA A 158 15.01 -2.11 -8.00
CA ALA A 158 15.19 -0.82 -7.35
C ALA A 158 14.41 0.33 -8.02
N GLU A 159 14.07 0.20 -9.30
CA GLU A 159 13.40 1.27 -10.07
C GLU A 159 11.92 1.41 -9.72
N PHE A 160 11.30 0.38 -9.13
CA PHE A 160 9.94 0.48 -8.57
C PHE A 160 9.93 0.93 -7.09
N ALA A 161 11.10 1.32 -6.56
CA ALA A 161 11.25 1.89 -5.23
C ALA A 161 11.45 3.38 -5.33
N ALA A 162 10.40 4.15 -5.11
CA ALA A 162 10.49 5.58 -4.95
C ALA A 162 11.43 5.91 -3.76
N ASP A 163 12.46 6.69 -3.97
CA ASP A 163 13.41 7.15 -2.95
C ASP A 163 13.35 8.68 -2.83
N LEU A 164 12.64 9.12 -1.81
CA LEU A 164 12.42 10.55 -1.56
C LEU A 164 13.73 11.28 -1.24
N ALA A 165 14.71 10.62 -0.58
CA ALA A 165 15.99 11.22 -0.26
C ALA A 165 16.84 11.44 -1.52
N GLN A 166 16.89 10.47 -2.45
CA GLN A 166 17.59 10.63 -3.71
C GLN A 166 16.96 11.73 -4.56
N VAL A 167 15.64 11.71 -4.72
CA VAL A 167 14.93 12.72 -5.52
C VAL A 167 15.14 14.13 -4.96
N SER A 168 15.13 14.30 -3.64
CA SER A 168 15.36 15.60 -3.02
C SER A 168 16.76 16.17 -3.30
N ARG A 169 17.76 15.30 -3.54
CA ARG A 169 19.12 15.67 -3.94
C ARG A 169 19.28 15.83 -5.45
N GLY A 170 18.22 15.61 -6.25
CA GLY A 170 18.29 15.64 -7.71
C GLY A 170 18.87 14.36 -8.32
N GLU A 171 18.93 13.29 -7.55
CA GLU A 171 19.44 11.97 -7.92
C GLU A 171 18.28 11.00 -8.25
N GLY A 172 18.62 9.79 -8.68
CA GLY A 172 17.65 8.72 -8.95
C GLY A 172 17.12 8.71 -10.38
N ALA A 173 16.22 7.77 -10.65
CA ALA A 173 15.65 7.55 -11.97
C ALA A 173 14.79 8.74 -12.42
N ILE A 174 14.78 8.99 -13.73
CA ILE A 174 14.13 10.19 -14.29
C ILE A 174 12.62 10.21 -14.02
N GLU A 175 11.96 9.06 -14.02
CA GLU A 175 10.53 8.91 -13.73
C GLU A 175 10.12 9.28 -12.30
N TYR A 176 11.09 9.38 -11.39
CA TYR A 176 10.86 9.90 -10.03
C TYR A 176 11.41 11.30 -9.83
N ARG A 177 12.43 11.70 -10.59
CA ARG A 177 13.12 12.98 -10.43
C ARG A 177 12.48 14.11 -11.24
N ASP A 178 12.03 13.83 -12.46
CA ASP A 178 11.35 14.80 -13.30
C ASP A 178 9.85 14.83 -12.98
N PRO A 179 9.27 16.00 -12.64
CA PRO A 179 7.87 16.09 -12.26
C PRO A 179 6.89 15.74 -13.38
N VAL A 180 7.22 16.03 -14.64
CA VAL A 180 6.35 15.73 -15.79
C VAL A 180 6.33 14.22 -16.01
N GLU A 181 7.50 13.59 -16.04
CA GLU A 181 7.63 12.14 -16.14
C GLU A 181 6.96 11.43 -14.96
N PHE A 182 7.13 11.94 -13.74
CA PHE A 182 6.51 11.40 -12.55
C PHE A 182 4.98 11.36 -12.66
N PHE A 183 4.35 12.49 -12.95
CA PHE A 183 2.89 12.57 -13.05
C PHE A 183 2.34 11.89 -14.31
N SER A 184 3.11 11.80 -15.41
CA SER A 184 2.70 11.04 -16.60
C SER A 184 2.51 9.55 -16.30
N ARG A 185 3.32 8.99 -15.40
CA ARG A 185 3.32 7.57 -14.99
C ARG A 185 2.58 7.31 -13.67
N THR A 186 2.06 8.35 -13.04
CA THR A 186 1.34 8.25 -11.76
C THR A 186 -0.17 8.25 -12.01
N TYR A 187 -0.84 7.21 -11.56
CA TYR A 187 -2.28 7.24 -11.37
C TYR A 187 -2.57 7.98 -10.07
N VAL A 188 -3.26 9.11 -10.16
CA VAL A 188 -3.65 9.89 -8.99
C VAL A 188 -4.89 9.25 -8.38
N THR A 189 -4.68 8.45 -7.35
CA THR A 189 -5.76 7.81 -6.57
C THR A 189 -6.61 8.84 -5.84
N GLU A 190 -7.84 8.49 -5.46
CA GLU A 190 -8.69 9.41 -4.69
C GLU A 190 -8.03 9.80 -3.36
N GLY A 191 -7.36 8.83 -2.69
CA GLY A 191 -6.55 9.13 -1.53
C GLY A 191 -5.44 10.14 -1.82
N MET A 192 -4.65 9.95 -2.85
CA MET A 192 -3.61 10.90 -3.24
C MET A 192 -4.19 12.27 -3.62
N ALA A 193 -5.28 12.30 -4.39
CA ALA A 193 -5.95 13.55 -4.77
C ALA A 193 -6.38 14.37 -3.55
N GLY A 194 -7.02 13.73 -2.58
CA GLY A 194 -7.40 14.39 -1.33
C GLY A 194 -6.19 14.91 -0.55
N LEU A 195 -5.11 14.11 -0.41
CA LEU A 195 -3.87 14.57 0.23
C LEU A 195 -3.29 15.83 -0.45
N LEU A 196 -3.28 15.85 -1.78
CA LEU A 196 -2.79 16.99 -2.55
C LEU A 196 -3.69 18.22 -2.33
N VAL A 197 -5.02 18.05 -2.38
CA VAL A 197 -5.99 19.14 -2.13
C VAL A 197 -5.81 19.76 -0.74
N GLU A 198 -5.83 18.94 0.31
CA GLU A 198 -5.64 19.37 1.71
C GLU A 198 -4.32 20.12 1.89
N SER A 199 -3.24 19.57 1.34
CA SER A 199 -1.90 20.18 1.45
C SER A 199 -1.81 21.50 0.72
N LEU A 200 -2.41 21.62 -0.48
CA LEU A 200 -2.44 22.86 -1.25
C LEU A 200 -3.26 23.94 -0.54
N GLN A 201 -4.41 23.60 0.02
CA GLN A 201 -5.23 24.51 0.80
C GLN A 201 -4.48 25.01 2.03
N ARG A 202 -3.77 24.11 2.76
CA ARG A 202 -2.94 24.48 3.91
C ARG A 202 -1.82 25.44 3.54
N ILE A 203 -1.06 25.13 2.50
CA ILE A 203 0.06 25.95 2.00
C ILE A 203 -0.42 27.31 1.50
N SER A 204 -1.64 27.40 0.98
CA SER A 204 -2.26 28.65 0.50
C SER A 204 -2.93 29.46 1.62
N GLY A 205 -2.98 28.95 2.84
CA GLY A 205 -3.67 29.61 3.95
C GLY A 205 -5.19 29.58 3.87
N GLN A 206 -5.75 28.62 3.10
CA GLN A 206 -7.21 28.46 2.92
C GLN A 206 -7.81 27.39 3.83
N GLY A 207 -7.09 26.93 4.84
CA GLY A 207 -7.46 25.82 5.72
C GLY A 207 -6.59 24.58 5.46
N GLY A 208 -7.15 23.40 5.72
CA GLY A 208 -6.45 22.12 5.61
C GLY A 208 -5.69 21.74 6.88
N GLU A 209 -5.43 20.43 7.01
CA GLU A 209 -4.78 19.86 8.18
C GLU A 209 -3.29 20.24 8.25
N PRO A 210 -2.81 20.71 9.42
CA PRO A 210 -1.40 21.08 9.60
C PRO A 210 -0.45 19.88 9.71
N VAL A 211 -0.99 18.70 10.05
CA VAL A 211 -0.23 17.46 10.24
C VAL A 211 -1.01 16.30 9.65
N ILE A 212 -0.40 15.59 8.73
CA ILE A 212 -1.00 14.42 8.06
C ILE A 212 -0.11 13.20 8.25
N GLN A 213 -0.71 12.10 8.69
CA GLN A 213 -0.06 10.82 8.84
C GLN A 213 -0.45 9.87 7.71
N LEU A 214 0.54 9.44 6.93
CA LEU A 214 0.34 8.41 5.90
C LEU A 214 0.53 7.04 6.53
N LYS A 215 -0.57 6.35 6.84
CA LYS A 215 -0.57 5.04 7.49
C LYS A 215 -1.10 3.97 6.54
N THR A 216 -0.21 3.16 6.02
CA THR A 216 -0.55 1.99 5.18
C THR A 216 0.50 0.91 5.37
N ALA A 217 0.14 -0.34 5.04
CA ALA A 217 1.10 -1.43 4.96
C ALA A 217 2.21 -1.13 3.93
N PHE A 218 3.30 -1.90 4.02
CA PHE A 218 4.45 -1.78 3.12
C PHE A 218 4.03 -1.84 1.63
N GLY A 219 4.56 -0.94 0.82
CA GLY A 219 4.19 -0.84 -0.60
C GLY A 219 2.86 -0.11 -0.89
N GLY A 220 2.20 0.47 0.12
CA GLY A 220 0.93 1.20 -0.01
C GLY A 220 1.01 2.60 -0.58
N GLY A 221 2.14 3.02 -1.18
CA GLY A 221 2.27 4.29 -1.88
C GLY A 221 2.62 5.51 -1.02
N LYS A 222 3.01 5.34 0.26
CA LYS A 222 3.39 6.46 1.17
C LYS A 222 4.45 7.38 0.56
N THR A 223 5.62 6.84 0.25
CA THR A 223 6.73 7.60 -0.35
C THR A 223 6.35 8.20 -1.71
N HIS A 224 5.55 7.48 -2.52
CA HIS A 224 5.08 7.98 -3.81
C HIS A 224 4.15 9.19 -3.66
N SER A 225 3.27 9.18 -2.66
CA SER A 225 2.40 10.33 -2.34
C SER A 225 3.20 11.54 -1.82
N MET A 226 4.26 11.29 -1.04
CA MET A 226 5.19 12.35 -0.63
C MET A 226 5.95 12.95 -1.81
N LEU A 227 6.35 12.13 -2.79
CA LEU A 227 6.97 12.63 -4.02
C LEU A 227 6.00 13.49 -4.84
N ALA A 228 4.72 13.12 -4.91
CA ALA A 228 3.70 13.94 -5.57
C ALA A 228 3.60 15.33 -4.91
N LEU A 229 3.54 15.39 -3.58
CA LEU A 229 3.57 16.65 -2.83
C LEU A 229 4.86 17.45 -3.08
N TYR A 230 6.02 16.79 -2.98
CA TYR A 230 7.32 17.40 -3.21
C TYR A 230 7.39 18.08 -4.58
N HIS A 231 7.02 17.35 -5.62
CA HIS A 231 7.04 17.91 -6.98
C HIS A 231 6.06 19.06 -7.12
N MET A 232 4.84 18.90 -6.58
CA MET A 232 3.80 19.90 -6.75
C MET A 232 4.21 21.27 -6.21
N VAL A 233 4.77 21.33 -4.99
CA VAL A 233 4.98 22.62 -4.30
C VAL A 233 6.40 23.19 -4.41
N ARG A 234 7.37 22.41 -4.90
CA ARG A 234 8.76 22.88 -5.06
C ARG A 234 8.88 24.02 -6.07
N GLY A 235 7.94 24.12 -6.98
CA GLY A 235 7.91 25.11 -8.07
C GLY A 235 8.46 24.56 -9.39
N GLY A 236 8.08 25.22 -10.48
CA GLY A 236 8.48 24.83 -11.83
C GLY A 236 7.46 23.98 -12.60
N ILE A 237 6.40 23.51 -11.94
CA ILE A 237 5.29 22.82 -12.60
C ILE A 237 4.24 23.82 -13.08
N ARG A 238 3.78 23.62 -14.30
CA ARG A 238 2.60 24.29 -14.87
C ARG A 238 1.49 23.27 -15.06
N VAL A 239 0.29 23.59 -14.59
CA VAL A 239 -0.90 22.73 -14.69
C VAL A 239 -1.18 22.35 -16.16
N ASP A 240 -0.94 23.27 -17.09
CA ASP A 240 -1.13 23.04 -18.52
C ASP A 240 -0.28 21.88 -19.09
N HIS A 241 0.86 21.61 -18.45
CA HIS A 241 1.77 20.53 -18.88
C HIS A 241 1.42 19.17 -18.27
N ILE A 242 0.56 19.15 -17.25
CA ILE A 242 0.19 17.93 -16.49
C ILE A 242 -1.33 17.92 -16.31
N PRO A 243 -2.08 17.41 -17.30
CA PRO A 243 -3.55 17.45 -17.27
C PRO A 243 -4.18 16.77 -16.05
N SER A 244 -3.52 15.76 -15.45
CA SER A 244 -3.99 15.06 -14.25
C SER A 244 -4.04 15.94 -13.00
N LEU A 245 -3.37 17.10 -12.98
CA LEU A 245 -3.38 18.04 -11.86
C LEU A 245 -4.57 19.03 -11.91
N LYS A 246 -5.21 19.20 -13.06
CA LYS A 246 -6.34 20.13 -13.18
C LYS A 246 -7.50 19.83 -12.25
N PRO A 247 -8.00 18.57 -12.14
CA PRO A 247 -9.06 18.24 -11.19
C PRO A 247 -8.67 18.51 -9.73
N ILE A 248 -7.39 18.36 -9.39
CA ILE A 248 -6.87 18.64 -8.04
C ILE A 248 -6.93 20.14 -7.74
N MET A 249 -6.48 20.95 -8.70
CA MET A 249 -6.51 22.41 -8.58
C MET A 249 -7.95 22.95 -8.48
N ASP A 250 -8.85 22.42 -9.29
CA ASP A 250 -10.27 22.77 -9.26
C ASP A 250 -10.90 22.42 -7.91
N ARG A 251 -10.61 21.23 -7.36
CA ARG A 251 -11.06 20.80 -6.02
C ARG A 251 -10.44 21.64 -4.91
N ALA A 252 -9.19 22.06 -5.05
CA ALA A 252 -8.52 22.92 -4.08
C ALA A 252 -8.99 24.39 -4.14
N GLY A 253 -9.72 24.78 -5.18
CA GLY A 253 -10.15 26.17 -5.42
C GLY A 253 -9.01 27.12 -5.77
N LEU A 254 -7.95 26.62 -6.42
CA LEU A 254 -6.73 27.36 -6.71
C LEU A 254 -6.50 27.52 -8.22
N GLU A 255 -6.20 28.74 -8.66
CA GLU A 255 -5.83 29.02 -10.06
C GLU A 255 -4.36 28.65 -10.37
N LYS A 256 -3.50 28.71 -9.37
CA LYS A 256 -2.06 28.45 -9.51
C LYS A 256 -1.56 27.56 -8.37
N ILE A 257 -0.60 26.70 -8.70
CA ILE A 257 0.06 25.86 -7.70
C ILE A 257 0.89 26.75 -6.76
N PRO A 258 0.62 26.73 -5.44
CA PRO A 258 1.41 27.50 -4.48
C PRO A 258 2.81 26.93 -4.37
N LYS A 259 3.81 27.80 -4.23
CA LYS A 259 5.19 27.39 -3.97
C LYS A 259 5.43 27.33 -2.47
N ALA A 260 6.07 26.27 -1.99
CA ALA A 260 6.49 26.14 -0.60
C ALA A 260 8.00 25.83 -0.51
N ASN A 261 8.61 26.19 0.62
CA ASN A 261 9.93 25.74 1.00
C ASN A 261 9.82 24.33 1.60
N VAL A 262 10.62 23.39 1.08
CA VAL A 262 10.47 21.98 1.41
C VAL A 262 11.66 21.49 2.22
N ALA A 263 11.36 20.78 3.32
CA ALA A 263 12.33 19.95 4.02
C ALA A 263 11.96 18.48 3.87
N VAL A 264 12.96 17.65 3.55
CA VAL A 264 12.83 16.19 3.37
C VAL A 264 13.71 15.48 4.37
N LEU A 265 13.10 14.71 5.25
CA LEU A 265 13.74 13.95 6.31
C LEU A 265 13.42 12.48 6.12
N VAL A 266 14.39 11.69 5.65
CA VAL A 266 14.23 10.24 5.45
C VAL A 266 15.07 9.50 6.46
N GLY A 267 14.43 8.79 7.39
CA GLY A 267 15.06 8.17 8.53
C GLY A 267 16.16 7.16 8.21
N THR A 268 16.02 6.41 7.11
CA THR A 268 17.06 5.48 6.63
C THR A 268 18.28 6.20 6.08
N ALA A 269 18.10 7.38 5.46
CA ALA A 269 19.18 8.17 4.86
C ALA A 269 19.92 9.05 5.88
N LEU A 270 19.30 9.38 7.00
CA LEU A 270 19.93 10.19 8.06
C LEU A 270 20.90 9.35 8.90
N ASP A 271 22.11 9.88 9.11
CA ASP A 271 23.16 9.29 9.96
C ASP A 271 23.30 10.11 11.26
N PRO A 272 22.90 9.57 12.41
CA PRO A 272 22.94 10.28 13.69
C PRO A 272 24.35 10.52 14.23
N THR A 273 25.37 9.86 13.66
CA THR A 273 26.77 10.01 14.09
C THR A 273 27.51 11.12 13.34
N ARG A 274 26.95 11.56 12.21
CA ARG A 274 27.63 12.44 11.26
C ARG A 274 27.25 13.91 11.44
N LYS A 275 28.25 14.75 11.57
CA LYS A 275 28.13 16.21 11.51
C LYS A 275 28.24 16.70 10.07
N LYS A 276 27.41 17.66 9.68
CA LYS A 276 27.39 18.24 8.35
C LYS A 276 27.81 19.72 8.43
N ASN A 277 28.78 20.13 7.61
CA ASN A 277 29.24 21.52 7.49
C ASN A 277 28.89 22.03 6.08
N PRO A 278 27.69 22.57 5.85
CA PRO A 278 27.24 22.98 4.53
C PRO A 278 28.01 24.24 4.06
N ALA A 279 28.48 24.23 2.81
CA ALA A 279 29.22 25.36 2.25
C ALA A 279 28.42 26.67 2.19
N ASN A 280 27.10 26.56 2.02
CA ASN A 280 26.19 27.71 2.02
C ASN A 280 25.74 28.14 3.43
N LEU A 281 26.23 27.48 4.48
CA LEU A 281 25.96 27.80 5.88
C LEU A 281 27.29 27.74 6.71
N PRO A 282 28.32 28.48 6.34
CA PRO A 282 29.70 28.27 6.83
C PRO A 282 29.89 28.56 8.32
N LYS A 283 28.97 29.29 8.93
CA LYS A 283 29.01 29.63 10.37
C LYS A 283 28.49 28.52 11.27
N TYR A 284 27.83 27.52 10.72
CA TYR A 284 27.08 26.53 11.49
C TYR A 284 27.45 25.11 11.08
N THR A 285 27.34 24.20 12.05
CA THR A 285 27.42 22.76 11.86
C THR A 285 26.03 22.18 12.12
N VAL A 286 25.54 21.36 11.22
CA VAL A 286 24.25 20.66 11.36
C VAL A 286 24.51 19.31 11.99
N ASN A 287 23.88 19.02 13.12
CA ASN A 287 24.10 17.81 13.91
C ASN A 287 22.85 16.93 14.02
N THR A 288 21.69 17.54 14.13
CA THR A 288 20.43 16.89 14.52
C THR A 288 19.44 16.85 13.38
N ILE A 289 18.36 16.07 13.56
CA ILE A 289 17.27 16.04 12.58
C ILE A 289 16.54 17.39 12.45
N TRP A 290 16.37 18.13 13.55
CA TRP A 290 15.80 19.49 13.49
C TRP A 290 16.76 20.52 12.90
N GLY A 291 18.05 20.32 13.10
CA GLY A 291 19.07 21.10 12.41
C GLY A 291 19.06 20.86 10.90
N GLU A 292 18.93 19.60 10.46
CA GLU A 292 18.81 19.24 9.03
C GLU A 292 17.53 19.84 8.42
N MET A 293 16.37 19.75 9.11
CA MET A 293 15.13 20.39 8.70
C MET A 293 15.31 21.89 8.51
N ALA A 294 15.84 22.56 9.52
CA ALA A 294 16.08 24.01 9.49
C ALA A 294 17.03 24.40 8.35
N TYR A 295 18.13 23.66 8.18
CA TYR A 295 19.08 23.87 7.08
C TYR A 295 18.40 23.84 5.71
N GLN A 296 17.56 22.82 5.47
CA GLN A 296 16.86 22.70 4.19
C GLN A 296 15.86 23.85 3.99
N LEU A 297 15.09 24.23 5.01
CA LEU A 297 14.12 25.31 4.93
C LEU A 297 14.78 26.67 4.67
N VAL A 298 15.82 27.03 5.45
CA VAL A 298 16.48 28.33 5.29
C VAL A 298 17.22 28.44 3.96
N THR A 299 17.75 27.31 3.46
CA THR A 299 18.39 27.22 2.14
C THR A 299 17.37 27.41 1.03
N SER A 300 16.23 26.70 1.10
CA SER A 300 15.13 26.83 0.14
C SER A 300 14.53 28.24 0.14
N ALA A 301 14.41 28.87 1.30
CA ALA A 301 13.91 30.23 1.46
C ALA A 301 14.93 31.33 1.07
N GLY A 302 16.19 30.97 0.86
CA GLY A 302 17.27 31.94 0.62
C GLY A 302 17.58 32.83 1.84
N LYS A 303 17.34 32.34 3.06
CA LYS A 303 17.46 33.09 4.32
C LYS A 303 18.37 32.35 5.33
N PRO A 304 19.65 32.15 5.04
CA PRO A 304 20.59 31.34 5.85
C PRO A 304 20.73 31.82 7.29
N ASP A 305 20.61 33.12 7.54
CA ASP A 305 20.76 33.71 8.88
C ASP A 305 19.65 33.23 9.86
N LEU A 306 18.51 32.78 9.35
CA LEU A 306 17.42 32.22 10.19
C LEU A 306 17.81 30.89 10.86
N TYR A 307 18.89 30.25 10.44
CA TYR A 307 19.41 29.07 11.12
C TYR A 307 19.81 29.35 12.57
N ALA A 308 20.14 30.61 12.89
CA ALA A 308 20.43 31.05 14.25
C ALA A 308 19.31 30.69 15.27
N ILE A 309 18.05 30.58 14.80
CA ILE A 309 16.88 30.24 15.65
C ILE A 309 17.07 28.89 16.33
N VAL A 310 17.66 27.92 15.63
CA VAL A 310 17.85 26.53 16.13
C VAL A 310 19.30 26.17 16.42
N SER A 311 20.27 27.05 16.13
CA SER A 311 21.70 26.71 16.11
C SER A 311 22.25 26.25 17.47
N ASP A 312 21.79 26.84 18.58
CA ASP A 312 22.24 26.44 19.92
C ASP A 312 21.64 25.09 20.34
N SER A 313 20.36 24.88 20.07
CA SER A 313 19.67 23.61 20.33
C SER A 313 20.25 22.48 19.47
N ASP A 314 20.54 22.74 18.19
CA ASP A 314 21.20 21.80 17.29
C ASP A 314 22.59 21.42 17.78
N ARG A 315 23.40 22.41 18.21
CA ARG A 315 24.75 22.19 18.75
C ARG A 315 24.75 21.35 20.03
N ARG A 316 23.72 21.52 20.87
CA ARG A 316 23.59 20.81 22.15
C ARG A 316 22.89 19.45 22.04
N GLY A 317 22.27 19.12 20.90
CA GLY A 317 21.44 17.93 20.72
C GLY A 317 20.17 17.94 21.55
N VAL A 318 19.61 19.12 21.86
CA VAL A 318 18.37 19.33 22.63
C VAL A 318 17.31 19.91 21.71
N SER A 319 16.07 19.46 21.82
CA SER A 319 14.98 19.96 20.97
C SER A 319 14.76 21.48 21.17
N PRO A 320 14.50 22.24 20.08
CA PRO A 320 14.50 23.72 20.14
C PRO A 320 13.26 24.35 20.80
N GLY A 321 12.20 23.59 21.03
CA GLY A 321 10.94 24.10 21.53
C GLY A 321 9.98 24.53 20.41
N SER A 322 8.67 24.35 20.65
CA SER A 322 7.61 24.62 19.66
C SER A 322 7.57 26.08 19.21
N GLU A 323 7.86 27.05 20.08
CA GLU A 323 7.85 28.49 19.71
C GLU A 323 9.04 28.85 18.78
N ALA A 324 10.22 28.27 18.98
CA ALA A 324 11.36 28.48 18.08
C ALA A 324 11.07 27.86 16.70
N LEU A 325 10.49 26.65 16.67
CA LEU A 325 10.09 25.98 15.44
C LEU A 325 8.99 26.78 14.71
N LYS A 326 7.97 27.27 15.41
CA LYS A 326 6.93 28.13 14.85
C LYS A 326 7.52 29.41 14.23
N THR A 327 8.45 30.05 14.94
CA THR A 327 9.15 31.24 14.44
C THR A 327 9.92 30.92 13.15
N LEU A 328 10.61 29.79 13.11
CA LEU A 328 11.32 29.32 11.91
C LEU A 328 10.35 29.07 10.74
N LEU A 329 9.26 28.33 10.99
CA LEU A 329 8.27 28.00 9.97
C LEU A 329 7.60 29.25 9.40
N ASN A 330 7.17 30.20 10.23
CA ASN A 330 6.58 31.44 9.76
C ASN A 330 7.58 32.34 9.00
N SER A 331 8.85 32.34 9.43
CA SER A 331 9.90 33.11 8.76
C SER A 331 10.33 32.53 7.41
N CYS A 332 10.23 31.20 7.25
CA CYS A 332 10.53 30.47 6.01
C CYS A 332 9.28 30.14 5.18
N GLY A 333 8.05 30.43 5.71
CA GLY A 333 6.81 30.00 5.08
C GLY A 333 6.54 30.52 3.67
N PRO A 334 5.64 29.84 2.95
CA PRO A 334 5.01 28.56 3.26
C PRO A 334 5.99 27.38 3.31
N CYS A 335 5.73 26.40 4.22
CA CYS A 335 6.63 25.28 4.43
C CYS A 335 5.93 23.92 4.26
N LEU A 336 6.59 22.98 3.58
CA LEU A 336 6.24 21.56 3.56
C LEU A 336 7.36 20.75 4.21
N ILE A 337 7.06 20.01 5.26
CA ILE A 337 7.97 19.10 5.92
C ILE A 337 7.55 17.67 5.63
N LEU A 338 8.37 16.92 4.91
CA LEU A 338 8.16 15.51 4.58
C LEU A 338 9.06 14.65 5.45
N MET A 339 8.44 13.75 6.22
CA MET A 339 9.12 12.84 7.14
C MET A 339 8.84 11.41 6.74
N ASP A 340 9.81 10.73 6.15
CA ASP A 340 9.68 9.33 5.73
C ASP A 340 10.54 8.41 6.61
N GLU A 341 10.03 7.23 6.91
CA GLU A 341 10.74 6.17 7.65
C GLU A 341 11.31 6.62 9.02
N LEU A 342 10.58 7.46 9.76
CA LEU A 342 11.03 7.99 11.07
C LEU A 342 11.37 6.90 12.09
N VAL A 343 10.65 5.77 12.08
CA VAL A 343 10.92 4.64 12.99
C VAL A 343 12.31 4.05 12.74
N ALA A 344 12.77 4.04 11.49
CA ALA A 344 14.13 3.60 11.17
C ALA A 344 15.19 4.53 11.77
N TYR A 345 14.95 5.84 11.80
CA TYR A 345 15.83 6.80 12.48
C TYR A 345 15.79 6.63 14.01
N ALA A 346 14.61 6.50 14.57
CA ALA A 346 14.43 6.26 16.00
C ALA A 346 15.21 5.03 16.50
N LYS A 347 15.18 3.93 15.73
CA LYS A 347 15.98 2.71 16.04
C LYS A 347 17.48 2.96 16.06
N LYS A 348 18.02 3.85 15.23
CA LYS A 348 19.45 4.16 15.18
C LYS A 348 19.95 4.88 16.44
N ILE A 349 19.06 5.61 17.12
CA ILE A 349 19.39 6.42 18.30
C ILE A 349 18.88 5.84 19.61
N TYR A 350 18.00 4.80 19.56
CA TYR A 350 17.42 4.19 20.73
C TYR A 350 18.50 3.49 21.59
N GLY A 351 18.63 3.91 22.85
CA GLY A 351 19.61 3.34 23.78
C GLY A 351 21.07 3.67 23.47
N VAL A 352 21.34 4.67 22.63
CA VAL A 352 22.70 5.11 22.29
C VAL A 352 22.95 6.51 22.83
N ASP A 353 23.97 6.64 23.69
CA ASP A 353 24.37 7.91 24.29
C ASP A 353 25.48 8.62 23.51
N GLY A 354 25.56 9.94 23.71
CA GLY A 354 26.68 10.77 23.20
C GLY A 354 26.64 11.01 21.69
N LEU A 355 25.54 10.76 21.01
CA LEU A 355 25.38 11.04 19.59
C LEU A 355 25.33 12.55 19.33
N PRO A 356 25.99 13.05 18.25
CA PRO A 356 25.82 14.44 17.79
C PRO A 356 24.36 14.80 17.52
N ALA A 357 23.58 13.85 17.08
CA ALA A 357 22.15 14.00 16.78
C ALA A 357 21.25 14.20 18.01
N GLY A 358 21.81 14.11 19.23
CA GLY A 358 21.05 14.13 20.49
C GLY A 358 20.53 12.74 20.89
N SER A 359 19.71 12.71 21.93
CA SER A 359 19.12 11.48 22.48
C SER A 359 17.80 11.12 21.78
N TYR A 360 17.36 9.87 21.99
CA TYR A 360 16.03 9.39 21.58
C TYR A 360 14.91 10.27 22.17
N ASP A 361 14.98 10.64 23.45
CA ASP A 361 13.96 11.47 24.10
C ASP A 361 13.86 12.87 23.48
N ASN A 362 15.02 13.46 23.12
CA ASN A 362 15.02 14.74 22.41
C ASN A 362 14.43 14.63 21.01
N PHE A 363 14.62 13.49 20.32
CA PHE A 363 13.98 13.24 19.04
C PHE A 363 12.46 13.14 19.17
N ILE A 364 11.95 12.39 20.15
CA ILE A 364 10.50 12.28 20.40
C ILE A 364 9.91 13.65 20.79
N THR A 365 10.62 14.39 21.63
CA THR A 365 10.22 15.77 21.98
C THR A 365 10.16 16.66 20.74
N PHE A 366 11.13 16.59 19.85
CA PHE A 366 11.11 17.31 18.58
C PHE A 366 9.90 16.94 17.71
N ILE A 367 9.53 15.66 17.61
CA ILE A 367 8.35 15.24 16.85
C ILE A 367 7.08 15.90 17.42
N GLN A 368 6.93 15.96 18.74
CA GLN A 368 5.82 16.65 19.36
C GLN A 368 5.85 18.16 19.06
N GLU A 369 6.99 18.80 19.30
CA GLU A 369 7.14 20.25 19.13
C GLU A 369 6.92 20.73 17.70
N ILE A 370 7.35 19.95 16.68
CA ILE A 370 7.15 20.32 15.28
C ILE A 370 5.68 20.19 14.86
N THR A 371 4.95 19.22 15.41
CA THR A 371 3.51 19.09 15.16
C THR A 371 2.73 20.26 15.78
N GLU A 372 3.10 20.68 16.99
CA GLU A 372 2.54 21.86 17.67
C GLU A 372 2.86 23.16 16.90
N ALA A 373 4.12 23.29 16.46
CA ALA A 373 4.57 24.44 15.68
C ALA A 373 3.86 24.55 14.32
N ALA A 374 3.67 23.43 13.62
CA ALA A 374 2.94 23.40 12.35
C ALA A 374 1.48 23.81 12.54
N ARG A 375 0.83 23.34 13.62
CA ARG A 375 -0.54 23.75 13.97
C ARG A 375 -0.65 25.25 14.27
N ALA A 376 0.33 25.80 14.99
CA ALA A 376 0.38 27.20 15.36
C ALA A 376 0.90 28.13 14.25
N SER A 377 1.37 27.61 13.14
CA SER A 377 1.79 28.34 11.94
C SER A 377 0.62 28.56 10.99
N GLU A 378 0.70 29.61 10.14
CA GLU A 378 -0.39 29.96 9.23
C GLU A 378 -0.49 29.04 8.03
N ASN A 379 0.64 28.65 7.41
CA ASN A 379 0.71 27.96 6.12
C ASN A 379 1.86 26.96 6.05
N SER A 380 2.03 26.21 7.13
CA SER A 380 3.00 25.10 7.17
C SER A 380 2.30 23.78 7.39
N ILE A 381 2.84 22.72 6.79
CA ILE A 381 2.32 21.36 6.87
C ILE A 381 3.43 20.35 7.12
N VAL A 382 3.18 19.39 8.00
CA VAL A 382 4.01 18.21 8.25
C VAL A 382 3.28 16.98 7.71
N VAL A 383 3.96 16.22 6.85
CA VAL A 383 3.45 14.93 6.34
C VAL A 383 4.43 13.84 6.73
N ALA A 384 3.99 12.89 7.53
CA ALA A 384 4.83 11.80 8.03
C ALA A 384 4.34 10.43 7.56
N SER A 385 5.26 9.56 7.12
CA SER A 385 4.94 8.15 6.87
C SER A 385 5.12 7.34 8.14
N ILE A 386 4.11 6.52 8.45
CA ILE A 386 4.15 5.61 9.60
C ILE A 386 3.80 4.20 9.12
N PRO A 387 4.57 3.17 9.54
CA PRO A 387 4.23 1.78 9.26
C PRO A 387 2.88 1.39 9.89
N GLU A 388 2.13 0.50 9.24
CA GLU A 388 0.83 0.02 9.75
C GLU A 388 1.01 -1.12 10.77
N SER A 389 2.14 -1.83 10.74
CA SER A 389 2.36 -3.01 11.59
C SER A 389 3.78 -3.12 12.14
N ASP A 390 3.89 -3.77 13.30
CA ASP A 390 5.15 -4.11 13.97
C ASP A 390 6.05 -5.01 13.11
N ILE A 391 5.46 -5.80 12.20
CA ILE A 391 6.17 -6.73 11.30
C ILE A 391 7.11 -5.97 10.36
N GLU A 392 6.71 -4.77 9.93
CA GLU A 392 7.53 -3.92 9.04
C GLU A 392 8.81 -3.43 9.70
N ILE A 393 8.84 -3.40 11.03
CA ILE A 393 9.87 -2.66 11.78
C ILE A 393 10.90 -3.60 12.39
N GLY A 394 10.49 -4.76 12.89
CA GLY A 394 11.33 -5.78 13.53
C GLY A 394 12.02 -5.31 14.81
N GLY A 395 11.99 -6.17 15.85
CA GLY A 395 12.65 -5.97 17.14
C GLY A 395 11.92 -5.03 18.11
N ASP A 396 12.20 -5.20 19.44
CA ASP A 396 11.52 -4.49 20.52
C ASP A 396 11.74 -2.96 20.47
N ALA A 397 12.95 -2.51 20.14
CA ALA A 397 13.27 -1.10 19.98
C ALA A 397 12.43 -0.43 18.88
N GLY A 398 12.20 -1.15 17.78
CA GLY A 398 11.34 -0.67 16.70
C GLY A 398 9.88 -0.56 17.09
N LYS A 399 9.39 -1.53 17.84
CA LYS A 399 8.01 -1.53 18.35
C LYS A 399 7.78 -0.37 19.33
N THR A 400 8.66 -0.19 20.31
CA THR A 400 8.59 0.93 21.25
C THR A 400 8.64 2.27 20.51
N ALA A 401 9.52 2.40 19.51
CA ALA A 401 9.62 3.62 18.72
C ALA A 401 8.33 3.89 17.92
N LEU A 402 7.73 2.87 17.30
CA LEU A 402 6.47 3.00 16.59
C LEU A 402 5.34 3.47 17.51
N GLU A 403 5.13 2.75 18.63
CA GLU A 403 4.10 3.08 19.62
C GLU A 403 4.23 4.52 20.13
N THR A 404 5.47 4.95 20.41
CA THR A 404 5.76 6.30 20.90
C THR A 404 5.49 7.36 19.83
N ILE A 405 5.94 7.12 18.59
CA ILE A 405 5.71 8.04 17.47
C ILE A 405 4.21 8.11 17.15
N GLU A 406 3.52 6.98 17.07
CA GLU A 406 2.06 6.93 16.85
C GLU A 406 1.30 7.69 17.93
N HIS A 407 1.65 7.49 19.19
CA HIS A 407 1.02 8.21 20.30
C HIS A 407 1.29 9.72 20.22
N THR A 408 2.47 10.13 19.77
CA THR A 408 2.84 11.54 19.64
C THR A 408 2.08 12.22 18.49
N PHE A 409 1.97 11.54 17.34
CA PHE A 409 1.16 12.02 16.22
C PHE A 409 -0.34 11.90 16.48
N GLY A 410 -0.83 10.81 17.08
CA GLY A 410 -2.24 10.43 17.21
C GLY A 410 -3.13 11.34 18.05
N ARG A 411 -2.56 12.41 18.60
CA ARG A 411 -3.31 13.48 19.29
C ARG A 411 -3.76 14.61 18.37
N MET A 412 -3.25 14.69 17.14
CA MET A 412 -3.28 15.92 16.36
C MET A 412 -3.39 15.75 14.84
N GLU A 413 -3.84 14.59 14.32
CA GLU A 413 -3.65 14.26 12.91
C GLU A 413 -4.87 13.70 12.20
N SER A 414 -4.83 13.82 10.88
CA SER A 414 -5.68 13.09 9.96
C SER A 414 -4.94 11.82 9.47
N ILE A 415 -5.53 10.65 9.67
CA ILE A 415 -4.98 9.38 9.16
C ILE A 415 -5.37 9.24 7.70
N TRP A 416 -4.39 9.05 6.85
CA TRP A 416 -4.56 9.04 5.41
C TRP A 416 -4.15 7.71 4.77
N LYS A 417 -4.98 7.21 3.86
CA LYS A 417 -4.69 6.01 3.06
C LYS A 417 -4.53 6.37 1.59
N PRO A 418 -3.29 6.35 1.04
CA PRO A 418 -3.00 6.81 -0.31
C PRO A 418 -3.69 6.04 -1.44
N VAL A 419 -3.97 4.74 -1.25
CA VAL A 419 -4.51 3.86 -2.29
C VAL A 419 -5.66 3.04 -1.73
N ALA A 420 -6.83 3.10 -2.38
CA ALA A 420 -7.93 2.20 -2.09
C ALA A 420 -7.69 0.81 -2.73
N ALA A 421 -8.30 -0.23 -2.17
CA ALA A 421 -8.08 -1.60 -2.63
C ALA A 421 -8.45 -1.85 -4.11
N ASN A 422 -9.42 -1.09 -4.63
CA ASN A 422 -9.91 -1.18 -6.01
C ASN A 422 -9.11 -0.33 -7.02
N GLU A 423 -8.17 0.49 -6.58
CA GLU A 423 -7.36 1.36 -7.45
C GLU A 423 -6.00 0.74 -7.84
N GLY A 424 -5.62 -0.38 -7.21
CA GLY A 424 -4.30 -0.98 -7.39
C GLY A 424 -3.99 -1.36 -8.84
N PHE A 425 -4.99 -1.80 -9.61
CA PHE A 425 -4.81 -2.17 -11.02
C PHE A 425 -4.56 -0.94 -11.92
N GLU A 426 -5.22 0.19 -11.68
CA GLU A 426 -4.99 1.44 -12.41
C GLU A 426 -3.57 1.97 -12.16
N VAL A 427 -3.10 1.88 -10.91
CA VAL A 427 -1.71 2.21 -10.56
C VAL A 427 -0.73 1.37 -11.37
N VAL A 428 -0.94 0.05 -11.45
CA VAL A 428 -0.08 -0.86 -12.21
C VAL A 428 -0.15 -0.56 -13.70
N ARG A 429 -1.35 -0.41 -14.26
CA ARG A 429 -1.54 -0.08 -15.67
C ARG A 429 -0.83 1.22 -16.06
N ARG A 430 -1.05 2.29 -15.33
CA ARG A 430 -0.46 3.61 -15.62
C ARG A 430 1.06 3.60 -15.51
N ARG A 431 1.60 2.79 -14.60
CA ARG A 431 3.05 2.68 -14.39
C ARG A 431 3.77 1.85 -15.46
N LEU A 432 3.08 0.89 -16.06
CA LEU A 432 3.69 -0.06 -17.00
C LEU A 432 3.37 0.23 -18.47
N PHE A 433 2.29 0.95 -18.77
CA PHE A 433 1.85 1.23 -20.13
C PHE A 433 1.68 2.73 -20.40
N LEU A 434 1.94 3.11 -21.63
CA LEU A 434 1.54 4.39 -22.19
C LEU A 434 0.00 4.48 -22.27
N ASP A 435 -0.52 5.67 -22.61
CA ASP A 435 -1.95 5.85 -22.85
C ASP A 435 -2.44 4.93 -23.98
N CYS A 436 -3.70 4.50 -23.86
CA CYS A 436 -4.33 3.64 -24.86
C CYS A 436 -4.35 4.33 -26.22
N LYS A 437 -3.81 3.66 -27.25
CA LYS A 437 -3.74 4.19 -28.62
C LYS A 437 -5.08 4.15 -29.31
N ASP A 438 -5.88 3.12 -29.05
CA ASP A 438 -7.17 2.88 -29.70
C ASP A 438 -8.21 2.43 -28.64
N PRO A 439 -8.93 3.40 -28.02
CA PRO A 439 -9.97 3.11 -27.05
C PRO A 439 -11.13 2.29 -27.62
N ASP A 440 -11.47 2.48 -28.90
CA ASP A 440 -12.59 1.77 -29.54
C ASP A 440 -12.24 0.28 -29.73
N ALA A 441 -11.01 -0.01 -30.17
CA ALA A 441 -10.52 -1.39 -30.26
C ALA A 441 -10.44 -2.06 -28.90
N ARG A 442 -9.98 -1.37 -27.83
CA ARG A 442 -10.02 -1.86 -26.45
C ARG A 442 -11.44 -2.23 -26.03
N ASP A 443 -12.39 -1.33 -26.24
CA ASP A 443 -13.79 -1.52 -25.85
C ASP A 443 -14.43 -2.67 -26.65
N MET A 444 -14.08 -2.83 -27.91
CA MET A 444 -14.49 -3.98 -28.74
C MET A 444 -13.99 -5.30 -28.14
N VAL A 445 -12.72 -5.39 -27.74
CA VAL A 445 -12.16 -6.57 -27.09
C VAL A 445 -12.89 -6.87 -25.78
N CYS A 446 -13.04 -5.88 -24.90
CA CYS A 446 -13.72 -6.05 -23.62
C CYS A 446 -15.19 -6.46 -23.78
N ASN A 447 -15.90 -5.92 -24.77
CA ASN A 447 -17.27 -6.31 -25.08
C ASN A 447 -17.35 -7.77 -25.58
N ALA A 448 -16.40 -8.19 -26.44
CA ALA A 448 -16.35 -9.57 -26.93
C ALA A 448 -16.15 -10.59 -25.78
N PHE A 449 -15.22 -10.28 -24.83
CA PHE A 449 -15.04 -11.11 -23.64
C PHE A 449 -16.28 -11.13 -22.74
N SER A 450 -16.93 -9.97 -22.50
CA SER A 450 -18.15 -9.88 -21.73
C SER A 450 -19.30 -10.70 -22.33
N SER A 451 -19.49 -10.62 -23.67
CA SER A 451 -20.48 -11.41 -24.39
C SER A 451 -20.20 -12.92 -24.26
N MET A 452 -18.93 -13.32 -24.42
CA MET A 452 -18.52 -14.72 -24.25
C MET A 452 -18.85 -15.25 -22.84
N TYR A 453 -18.59 -14.48 -21.79
CA TYR A 453 -18.91 -14.85 -20.41
C TYR A 453 -20.41 -14.98 -20.17
N GLN A 454 -21.22 -14.14 -20.82
CA GLN A 454 -22.68 -14.21 -20.74
C GLN A 454 -23.24 -15.40 -21.51
N GLU A 455 -22.73 -15.69 -22.71
CA GLU A 455 -23.15 -16.81 -23.56
C GLU A 455 -22.80 -18.17 -22.94
N ASN A 456 -21.70 -18.25 -22.20
CA ASN A 456 -21.24 -19.46 -21.55
C ASN A 456 -21.40 -19.38 -20.02
N ALA A 457 -22.57 -18.94 -19.60
CA ALA A 457 -22.85 -18.58 -18.21
C ALA A 457 -22.65 -19.72 -17.19
N SER A 458 -22.69 -20.99 -17.61
CA SER A 458 -22.41 -22.15 -16.75
C SER A 458 -20.92 -22.34 -16.42
N ASP A 459 -20.03 -21.81 -17.27
CA ASP A 459 -18.61 -22.08 -17.20
C ASP A 459 -17.83 -20.97 -16.48
N PHE A 460 -18.48 -19.82 -16.23
CA PHE A 460 -17.87 -18.64 -15.63
C PHE A 460 -18.59 -18.21 -14.35
N PRO A 461 -17.86 -17.60 -13.37
CA PRO A 461 -18.46 -17.02 -12.17
C PRO A 461 -19.56 -16.01 -12.49
N MET A 462 -20.55 -15.86 -11.60
CA MET A 462 -21.66 -14.92 -11.80
C MET A 462 -21.18 -13.49 -12.03
N GLU A 463 -20.15 -13.08 -11.32
CA GLU A 463 -19.56 -11.72 -11.40
C GLU A 463 -19.03 -11.40 -12.81
N ALA A 464 -18.48 -12.37 -13.52
CA ALA A 464 -17.94 -12.18 -14.87
C ALA A 464 -18.99 -11.78 -15.91
N LYS A 465 -20.28 -11.94 -15.62
CA LYS A 465 -21.43 -11.63 -16.49
C LYS A 465 -21.97 -10.23 -16.28
N GLU A 466 -21.55 -9.56 -15.23
CA GLU A 466 -22.06 -8.25 -14.84
C GLU A 466 -21.38 -7.11 -15.62
N VAL A 467 -22.09 -5.99 -15.77
CA VAL A 467 -21.58 -4.80 -16.46
C VAL A 467 -20.37 -4.23 -15.72
N GLU A 468 -20.35 -4.33 -14.40
CA GLU A 468 -19.26 -3.93 -13.54
C GLU A 468 -17.96 -4.68 -13.88
N TYR A 469 -18.05 -5.98 -14.16
CA TYR A 469 -16.86 -6.75 -14.57
C TYR A 469 -16.34 -6.33 -15.95
N ARG A 470 -17.23 -6.05 -16.89
CA ARG A 470 -16.86 -5.47 -18.19
C ARG A 470 -16.15 -4.12 -18.00
N ASN A 471 -16.67 -3.23 -17.17
CA ASN A 471 -16.05 -1.94 -16.90
C ASN A 471 -14.69 -2.12 -16.22
N ARG A 472 -14.57 -3.10 -15.35
CA ARG A 472 -13.33 -3.48 -14.72
C ARG A 472 -12.30 -4.01 -15.73
N MET A 473 -12.71 -4.83 -16.74
CA MET A 473 -11.83 -5.24 -17.83
C MET A 473 -11.29 -4.03 -18.60
N VAL A 474 -12.13 -3.03 -18.89
CA VAL A 474 -11.70 -1.79 -19.57
C VAL A 474 -10.65 -1.03 -18.76
N SER A 475 -10.86 -0.92 -17.46
CA SER A 475 -9.92 -0.23 -16.55
C SER A 475 -8.59 -0.98 -16.39
N CYS A 476 -8.62 -2.32 -16.39
CA CYS A 476 -7.43 -3.18 -16.26
C CYS A 476 -6.67 -3.40 -17.57
N TYR A 477 -7.31 -3.16 -18.72
CA TYR A 477 -6.76 -3.48 -20.03
C TYR A 477 -5.32 -2.96 -20.23
N PRO A 478 -4.39 -3.76 -20.73
CA PRO A 478 -4.55 -5.05 -21.41
C PRO A 478 -4.49 -6.28 -20.49
N ILE A 479 -4.41 -6.11 -19.18
CA ILE A 479 -4.28 -7.19 -18.21
C ILE A 479 -5.68 -7.63 -17.76
N HIS A 480 -5.96 -8.95 -17.79
CA HIS A 480 -7.24 -9.46 -17.32
C HIS A 480 -7.40 -9.26 -15.80
N PRO A 481 -8.58 -8.84 -15.28
CA PRO A 481 -8.82 -8.57 -13.87
C PRO A 481 -8.44 -9.71 -12.93
N GLU A 482 -8.66 -10.96 -13.33
CA GLU A 482 -8.35 -12.16 -12.55
C GLU A 482 -6.87 -12.24 -12.14
N ILE A 483 -5.94 -11.73 -12.98
CA ILE A 483 -4.52 -11.67 -12.61
C ILE A 483 -4.33 -10.81 -11.37
N PHE A 484 -4.97 -9.65 -11.33
CA PHE A 484 -4.89 -8.76 -10.18
C PHE A 484 -5.55 -9.35 -8.94
N ASP A 485 -6.70 -10.02 -9.10
CA ASP A 485 -7.41 -10.65 -7.99
C ASP A 485 -6.54 -11.71 -7.32
N ARG A 486 -5.85 -12.54 -8.10
CA ARG A 486 -4.88 -13.52 -7.57
C ARG A 486 -3.66 -12.85 -6.93
N LEU A 487 -3.08 -11.84 -7.56
CA LEU A 487 -1.89 -11.16 -7.04
C LEU A 487 -2.19 -10.37 -5.75
N TYR A 488 -3.33 -9.71 -5.66
CA TYR A 488 -3.69 -8.93 -4.47
C TYR A 488 -4.42 -9.75 -3.41
N GLY A 489 -5.17 -10.78 -3.78
CA GLY A 489 -5.87 -11.67 -2.84
C GLY A 489 -4.95 -12.72 -2.25
N ASP A 490 -4.35 -13.53 -3.12
CA ASP A 490 -3.63 -14.72 -2.69
C ASP A 490 -2.15 -14.43 -2.37
N TRP A 491 -1.46 -13.62 -3.21
CA TRP A 491 -0.02 -13.39 -3.06
C TRP A 491 0.33 -12.24 -2.10
N ALA A 492 -0.59 -11.33 -1.83
CA ALA A 492 -0.37 -10.25 -0.86
C ALA A 492 -0.12 -10.76 0.57
N THR A 493 -0.47 -12.01 0.86
CA THR A 493 -0.22 -12.68 2.14
C THR A 493 1.21 -13.19 2.28
N LEU A 494 1.97 -13.31 1.18
CA LEU A 494 3.34 -13.78 1.20
C LEU A 494 4.26 -12.69 1.76
N GLU A 495 5.03 -13.00 2.82
CA GLU A 495 5.91 -12.04 3.52
C GLU A 495 6.91 -11.32 2.61
N ARG A 496 7.35 -11.97 1.53
CA ARG A 496 8.31 -11.41 0.57
C ARG A 496 7.66 -10.69 -0.62
N PHE A 497 6.34 -10.80 -0.76
CA PHE A 497 5.60 -10.14 -1.81
C PHE A 497 5.16 -8.74 -1.33
N GLN A 498 5.89 -7.72 -1.74
CA GLN A 498 5.71 -6.34 -1.29
C GLN A 498 4.49 -5.66 -1.94
N ARG A 499 3.31 -6.30 -1.92
CA ARG A 499 2.04 -5.78 -2.48
C ARG A 499 2.26 -5.09 -3.85
N THR A 500 1.88 -3.82 -3.98
CA THR A 500 1.94 -3.08 -5.27
C THR A 500 3.34 -3.11 -5.91
N ARG A 501 4.44 -3.01 -5.14
CA ARG A 501 5.80 -3.11 -5.67
C ARG A 501 6.10 -4.51 -6.23
N GLY A 502 5.65 -5.56 -5.54
CA GLY A 502 5.79 -6.95 -6.01
C GLY A 502 5.00 -7.20 -7.29
N VAL A 503 3.75 -6.70 -7.34
CA VAL A 503 2.90 -6.77 -8.54
C VAL A 503 3.55 -6.03 -9.72
N LEU A 504 4.04 -4.80 -9.51
CA LEU A 504 4.72 -4.02 -10.56
C LEU A 504 5.92 -4.75 -11.12
N ARG A 505 6.78 -5.32 -10.25
CA ARG A 505 7.98 -6.04 -10.67
C ARG A 505 7.64 -7.29 -11.47
N LEU A 506 6.68 -8.09 -10.99
CA LEU A 506 6.24 -9.30 -11.67
C LEU A 506 5.61 -8.97 -13.01
N MET A 507 4.67 -8.04 -13.04
CA MET A 507 3.97 -7.68 -14.27
C MET A 507 4.89 -7.01 -15.28
N ALA A 508 5.88 -6.23 -14.86
CA ALA A 508 6.90 -5.69 -15.78
C ALA A 508 7.66 -6.82 -16.48
N ALA A 509 8.07 -7.87 -15.74
CA ALA A 509 8.73 -9.03 -16.33
C ALA A 509 7.82 -9.79 -17.32
N VAL A 510 6.58 -10.06 -16.91
CA VAL A 510 5.58 -10.74 -17.77
C VAL A 510 5.33 -9.94 -19.06
N ILE A 511 5.12 -8.63 -18.95
CA ILE A 511 4.85 -7.76 -20.09
C ILE A 511 6.05 -7.71 -21.04
N HIS A 512 7.27 -7.62 -20.50
CA HIS A 512 8.49 -7.65 -21.29
C HIS A 512 8.58 -8.94 -22.13
N GLU A 513 8.45 -10.09 -21.49
CA GLU A 513 8.52 -11.40 -22.17
C GLU A 513 7.44 -11.55 -23.25
N LEU A 514 6.20 -11.17 -22.96
CA LEU A 514 5.11 -11.21 -23.93
C LEU A 514 5.33 -10.22 -25.08
N TRP A 515 5.90 -9.05 -24.80
CA TRP A 515 6.27 -8.06 -25.79
C TRP A 515 7.35 -8.57 -26.73
N MET A 516 8.40 -9.17 -26.21
CA MET A 516 9.50 -9.74 -26.99
C MET A 516 9.08 -10.99 -27.76
N ALA A 517 8.19 -11.82 -27.21
CA ALA A 517 7.63 -12.98 -27.88
C ALA A 517 6.63 -12.67 -29.00
N ASN A 518 6.31 -11.38 -29.24
CA ASN A 518 5.28 -10.94 -30.17
C ASN A 518 3.91 -11.60 -29.89
N ASP A 519 3.50 -11.61 -28.61
CA ASP A 519 2.22 -12.19 -28.22
C ASP A 519 1.06 -11.55 -28.97
N SER A 520 0.22 -12.40 -29.60
CA SER A 520 -0.90 -12.01 -30.45
C SER A 520 -2.27 -12.08 -29.75
N SER A 521 -2.28 -12.38 -28.45
CA SER A 521 -3.54 -12.48 -27.70
C SER A 521 -4.27 -11.13 -27.63
N ALA A 522 -5.58 -11.17 -27.56
CA ALA A 522 -6.39 -9.95 -27.46
C ALA A 522 -6.30 -9.30 -26.06
N MET A 523 -5.95 -10.06 -25.02
CA MET A 523 -5.79 -9.62 -23.63
C MET A 523 -4.75 -10.51 -22.93
N ILE A 524 -4.00 -9.97 -21.99
CA ILE A 524 -3.04 -10.76 -21.16
C ILE A 524 -3.85 -11.53 -20.14
N MET A 525 -3.97 -12.83 -20.34
CA MET A 525 -4.74 -13.75 -19.50
C MET A 525 -3.84 -14.43 -18.45
N PRO A 526 -4.40 -15.03 -17.39
CA PRO A 526 -3.61 -15.83 -16.43
C PRO A 526 -2.77 -16.92 -17.12
N GLY A 527 -3.30 -17.56 -18.18
CA GLY A 527 -2.59 -18.54 -18.99
C GLY A 527 -1.48 -17.98 -19.88
N SER A 528 -1.40 -16.65 -20.06
CA SER A 528 -0.35 -15.99 -20.83
C SER A 528 0.94 -15.79 -20.03
N ILE A 529 0.92 -16.00 -18.69
CA ILE A 529 2.09 -15.79 -17.83
C ILE A 529 3.19 -16.81 -18.18
N PRO A 530 4.39 -16.37 -18.59
CA PRO A 530 5.48 -17.26 -18.97
C PRO A 530 6.12 -17.88 -17.72
N LEU A 531 5.77 -19.13 -17.40
CA LEU A 531 6.28 -19.86 -16.23
C LEU A 531 7.66 -20.49 -16.44
N ASN A 532 8.19 -20.49 -17.66
CA ASN A 532 9.43 -21.18 -18.03
C ASN A 532 10.66 -20.26 -18.10
N THR A 533 10.54 -19.00 -17.72
CA THR A 533 11.66 -18.06 -17.70
C THR A 533 12.38 -18.10 -16.34
N PRO A 534 13.72 -18.06 -16.32
CA PRO A 534 14.52 -18.22 -15.10
C PRO A 534 14.54 -16.99 -14.17
N ASN A 535 13.66 -16.01 -14.34
CA ASN A 535 13.63 -14.77 -13.53
C ASN A 535 12.54 -14.78 -12.48
#